data_e830c78fbf6cf04cab4e9c47e24683c4
#
_entry.id   e830c78fbf6cf04cab4e9c47e24683c4
#
_cell.length_a   1.000
_cell.length_b   1.000
_cell.length_c   1.000
_cell.angle_alpha   90.00
_cell.angle_beta   90.00
_cell.angle_gamma   90.00
#
_symmetry.space_group_name_H-M   'P 1'
#
loop_
_entity.id
_entity.type
_entity.pdbx_description
1 polymer ?
#
loop_
_entity_poly.entity_id
_entity_poly.type
_entity_poly.pdbx_seq_one_letter_code
_entity_poly.pdbx_strand_id
1 'polypeptide(L)'
;MSSSEISPYLSFRDSARQAMEFYQSVFGGDLGISTFEEYQVSEDPSEQDKVMHSRLVTDNGMVLMAADVPNRIDLIPGTNFSVSLSGEDEEQLHGYWDKLIVGGSADMPLEQAPWGDSFGMLTDRFGVSWMVNIAGPGGGEGPTSGAAPS
;
A
#
# COMPACT_ATOMS: atom_id res chain seq x y z
N MET A 1 -5.41 -26.03 1.71
CA MET A 1 -5.94 -25.61 2.92
C MET A 1 -5.89 -24.11 3.06
N SER A 2 -6.95 -23.58 3.40
CA SER A 2 -7.01 -22.14 3.49
C SER A 2 -6.65 -21.71 4.89
N SER A 3 -5.98 -20.62 4.99
CA SER A 3 -5.72 -19.98 6.25
C SER A 3 -6.22 -18.55 6.11
N SER A 4 -6.49 -17.97 7.25
CA SER A 4 -6.92 -16.58 7.28
C SER A 4 -5.73 -15.69 6.99
N GLU A 5 -5.99 -14.53 6.40
CA GLU A 5 -4.96 -13.54 6.22
C GLU A 5 -5.54 -12.15 6.44
N ILE A 6 -4.68 -11.24 6.77
CA ILE A 6 -5.04 -9.83 6.89
C ILE A 6 -4.29 -9.11 5.79
N SER A 7 -5.01 -8.36 4.98
CA SER A 7 -4.40 -7.64 3.88
C SER A 7 -4.99 -6.23 3.80
N PRO A 8 -4.19 -5.24 3.41
CA PRO A 8 -4.75 -3.93 3.17
C PRO A 8 -5.75 -3.99 2.03
N TYR A 9 -6.84 -3.26 2.16
CA TYR A 9 -7.83 -3.13 1.10
C TYR A 9 -8.12 -1.65 0.95
N LEU A 10 -7.70 -1.08 -0.15
CA LEU A 10 -7.75 0.36 -0.36
C LEU A 10 -8.98 0.72 -1.19
N SER A 11 -9.56 1.87 -0.89
CA SER A 11 -10.70 2.37 -1.64
C SER A 11 -10.34 3.68 -2.31
N PHE A 12 -10.74 3.82 -3.56
CA PHE A 12 -10.42 4.99 -4.36
C PHE A 12 -11.66 5.53 -5.06
N ARG A 13 -11.61 6.78 -5.44
CA ARG A 13 -12.61 7.39 -6.33
C ARG A 13 -12.01 7.39 -7.72
N ASP A 14 -12.32 6.35 -8.51
CA ASP A 14 -11.99 6.24 -9.93
C ASP A 14 -10.49 6.12 -10.24
N SER A 15 -9.65 5.87 -9.24
CA SER A 15 -8.21 5.78 -9.46
C SER A 15 -7.59 4.45 -9.03
N ALA A 16 -8.42 3.44 -8.74
CA ALA A 16 -7.87 2.18 -8.25
C ALA A 16 -6.95 1.52 -9.25
N ARG A 17 -7.30 1.56 -10.55
CA ARG A 17 -6.44 0.96 -11.58
C ARG A 17 -5.08 1.63 -11.62
N GLN A 18 -5.06 2.95 -11.69
CA GLN A 18 -3.80 3.69 -11.74
C GLN A 18 -2.97 3.43 -10.47
N ALA A 19 -3.64 3.42 -9.33
CA ALA A 19 -2.94 3.17 -8.06
C ALA A 19 -2.33 1.78 -8.03
N MET A 20 -3.10 0.76 -8.43
CA MET A 20 -2.58 -0.61 -8.36
C MET A 20 -1.50 -0.85 -9.40
N GLU A 21 -1.57 -0.22 -10.57
CA GLU A 21 -0.50 -0.31 -11.54
C GLU A 21 0.76 0.38 -11.00
N PHE A 22 0.59 1.49 -10.32
CA PHE A 22 1.71 2.14 -9.65
C PHE A 22 2.34 1.22 -8.61
N TYR A 23 1.52 0.60 -7.76
CA TYR A 23 2.06 -0.30 -6.73
C TYR A 23 2.73 -1.52 -7.35
N GLN A 24 2.21 -2.03 -8.47
CA GLN A 24 2.88 -3.10 -9.18
C GLN A 24 4.26 -2.65 -9.67
N SER A 25 4.37 -1.41 -10.12
CA SER A 25 5.67 -0.90 -10.56
C SER A 25 6.65 -0.75 -9.40
N VAL A 26 6.13 -0.59 -8.18
CA VAL A 26 6.98 -0.48 -6.99
C VAL A 26 7.42 -1.85 -6.49
N PHE A 27 6.47 -2.77 -6.38
CA PHE A 27 6.71 -4.04 -5.70
C PHE A 27 6.90 -5.22 -6.62
N GLY A 28 6.57 -5.08 -7.90
CA GLY A 28 6.57 -6.21 -8.82
C GLY A 28 5.40 -7.14 -8.56
N GLY A 29 5.33 -8.22 -9.30
CA GLY A 29 4.36 -9.25 -9.06
C GLY A 29 3.20 -9.26 -10.04
N ASP A 30 2.16 -9.97 -9.65
CA ASP A 30 0.99 -10.21 -10.49
C ASP A 30 -0.18 -9.37 -10.02
N LEU A 31 -0.77 -8.63 -10.94
CA LEU A 31 -1.92 -7.77 -10.66
C LEU A 31 -3.13 -8.29 -11.44
N GLY A 32 -4.20 -8.62 -10.71
CA GLY A 32 -5.47 -8.98 -11.30
C GLY A 32 -6.49 -7.88 -11.05
N ILE A 33 -7.28 -7.55 -12.05
CA ILE A 33 -8.27 -6.49 -11.95
C ILE A 33 -9.57 -7.00 -12.54
N SER A 34 -10.67 -6.78 -11.81
CA SER A 34 -12.03 -7.06 -12.29
C SER A 34 -12.82 -5.77 -12.27
N THR A 35 -13.65 -5.57 -13.27
CA THR A 35 -14.39 -4.33 -13.42
C THR A 35 -15.85 -4.48 -13.00
N PHE A 36 -16.51 -3.34 -12.82
CA PHE A 36 -17.94 -3.33 -12.55
C PHE A 36 -18.71 -4.00 -13.68
N GLU A 37 -18.27 -3.77 -14.92
CA GLU A 37 -18.95 -4.38 -16.07
C GLU A 37 -18.88 -5.90 -16.02
N GLU A 38 -17.72 -6.45 -15.67
CA GLU A 38 -17.55 -7.90 -15.64
C GLU A 38 -18.45 -8.57 -14.63
N TYR A 39 -18.78 -7.87 -13.55
CA TYR A 39 -19.62 -8.44 -12.50
C TYR A 39 -21.03 -7.86 -12.50
N GLN A 40 -21.33 -6.98 -13.47
CA GLN A 40 -22.66 -6.42 -13.65
C GLN A 40 -23.20 -5.81 -12.36
N VAL A 41 -22.32 -5.08 -11.64
CA VAL A 41 -22.70 -4.52 -10.36
C VAL A 41 -23.35 -3.16 -10.46
N SER A 42 -23.41 -2.57 -11.66
CA SER A 42 -24.04 -1.28 -11.88
C SER A 42 -24.56 -1.23 -13.31
N GLU A 43 -25.69 -0.56 -13.49
CA GLU A 43 -26.24 -0.32 -14.83
C GLU A 43 -25.83 1.03 -15.38
N ASP A 44 -25.15 1.85 -14.59
CA ASP A 44 -24.71 3.17 -15.00
C ASP A 44 -23.56 3.04 -15.98
N PRO A 45 -23.71 3.55 -17.23
CA PRO A 45 -22.62 3.43 -18.20
C PRO A 45 -21.32 4.09 -17.74
N SER A 46 -21.39 5.11 -16.90
CA SER A 46 -20.20 5.80 -16.43
C SER A 46 -19.44 5.00 -15.41
N GLU A 47 -20.01 3.89 -14.90
CA GLU A 47 -19.35 3.09 -13.88
C GLU A 47 -18.76 1.79 -14.40
N GLN A 48 -18.93 1.47 -15.67
CA GLN A 48 -18.55 0.16 -16.17
C GLN A 48 -17.05 -0.09 -16.08
N ASP A 49 -16.23 0.95 -16.21
CA ASP A 49 -14.79 0.80 -16.16
C ASP A 49 -14.22 0.86 -14.75
N LYS A 50 -15.04 1.11 -13.74
CA LYS A 50 -14.56 1.13 -12.36
C LYS A 50 -14.03 -0.23 -11.97
N VAL A 51 -13.05 -0.23 -11.09
CA VAL A 51 -12.47 -1.47 -10.56
C VAL A 51 -13.34 -1.97 -9.44
N MET A 52 -13.97 -3.13 -9.66
CA MET A 52 -14.79 -3.78 -8.63
C MET A 52 -13.91 -4.45 -7.60
N HIS A 53 -12.78 -5.01 -8.05
CA HIS A 53 -11.83 -5.67 -7.18
C HIS A 53 -10.50 -5.77 -7.90
N SER A 54 -9.41 -5.58 -7.16
CA SER A 54 -8.08 -5.83 -7.69
C SER A 54 -7.22 -6.44 -6.59
N ARG A 55 -6.25 -7.24 -7.02
CA ARG A 55 -5.37 -7.93 -6.08
C ARG A 55 -3.98 -7.98 -6.68
N LEU A 56 -3.02 -7.46 -5.94
CA LEU A 56 -1.61 -7.52 -6.30
C LEU A 56 -0.92 -8.50 -5.37
N VAL A 57 -0.28 -9.51 -5.93
CA VAL A 57 0.60 -10.38 -5.17
C VAL A 57 2.01 -10.04 -5.61
N THR A 58 2.77 -9.46 -4.71
CA THR A 58 4.10 -8.96 -5.04
C THR A 58 5.08 -10.09 -5.26
N ASP A 59 6.27 -9.75 -5.77
CA ASP A 59 7.29 -10.78 -6.04
C ASP A 59 7.67 -11.56 -4.81
N ASN A 60 7.62 -10.94 -3.63
CA ASN A 60 7.93 -11.62 -2.39
C ASN A 60 6.69 -12.05 -1.61
N GLY A 61 5.55 -12.13 -2.27
CA GLY A 61 4.37 -12.76 -1.69
C GLY A 61 3.47 -11.88 -0.83
N MET A 62 3.73 -10.58 -0.78
CA MET A 62 2.84 -9.67 -0.06
C MET A 62 1.58 -9.42 -0.88
N VAL A 63 0.47 -9.15 -0.22
CA VAL A 63 -0.82 -8.97 -0.89
C VAL A 63 -1.36 -7.57 -0.60
N LEU A 64 -1.81 -6.90 -1.66
CA LEU A 64 -2.42 -5.58 -1.57
C LEU A 64 -3.65 -5.59 -2.47
N MET A 65 -4.78 -5.11 -1.95
CA MET A 65 -6.03 -5.11 -2.70
C MET A 65 -6.63 -3.72 -2.74
N ALA A 66 -7.46 -3.48 -3.75
CA ALA A 66 -8.09 -2.16 -3.90
C ALA A 66 -9.31 -2.24 -4.80
N ALA A 67 -10.18 -1.26 -4.67
CA ALA A 67 -11.35 -1.13 -5.52
C ALA A 67 -11.74 0.34 -5.61
N ASP A 68 -12.52 0.67 -6.65
CA ASP A 68 -13.18 1.98 -6.73
C ASP A 68 -14.51 1.90 -6.02
N VAL A 69 -14.89 2.99 -5.34
CA VAL A 69 -16.21 3.04 -4.74
C VAL A 69 -17.24 3.46 -5.79
N PRO A 70 -18.47 2.93 -5.73
CA PRO A 70 -19.52 3.38 -6.65
C PRO A 70 -19.87 4.84 -6.42
N ASN A 71 -20.43 5.47 -7.45
CA ASN A 71 -20.77 6.89 -7.35
C ASN A 71 -21.71 7.21 -6.20
N ARG A 72 -22.56 6.28 -5.80
CA ARG A 72 -23.54 6.51 -4.74
C ARG A 72 -22.93 6.47 -3.34
N ILE A 73 -21.68 6.08 -3.22
CA ILE A 73 -21.03 5.96 -1.93
C ILE A 73 -20.00 7.06 -1.79
N ASP A 74 -20.06 7.80 -0.68
CA ASP A 74 -19.06 8.83 -0.40
C ASP A 74 -17.78 8.17 0.06
N LEU A 75 -16.67 8.68 -0.43
CA LEU A 75 -15.36 8.25 0.03
C LEU A 75 -14.77 9.33 0.90
N ILE A 76 -14.52 8.99 2.16
CA ILE A 76 -13.98 9.93 3.13
C ILE A 76 -12.60 9.45 3.53
N PRO A 77 -11.53 10.07 3.04
CA PRO A 77 -10.17 9.66 3.43
C PRO A 77 -9.95 9.88 4.91
N GLY A 78 -9.16 9.00 5.51
CA GLY A 78 -8.83 9.10 6.92
C GLY A 78 -7.34 9.16 7.14
N THR A 79 -6.95 9.40 8.38
CA THR A 79 -5.54 9.53 8.74
C THR A 79 -5.15 8.63 9.90
N ASN A 80 -6.01 7.69 10.27
CA ASN A 80 -5.77 6.91 11.47
C ASN A 80 -5.19 5.53 11.21
N PHE A 81 -4.68 5.28 10.01
CA PHE A 81 -3.94 4.04 9.76
C PHE A 81 -3.01 4.22 8.57
N SER A 82 -2.03 3.31 8.49
CA SER A 82 -1.02 3.32 7.44
C SER A 82 -0.72 1.89 7.03
N VAL A 83 -0.15 1.72 5.84
CA VAL A 83 0.37 0.43 5.41
C VAL A 83 1.84 0.40 5.79
N SER A 84 2.25 -0.64 6.49
CA SER A 84 3.60 -0.73 7.03
C SER A 84 4.43 -1.73 6.24
N LEU A 85 5.61 -1.31 5.84
CA LEU A 85 6.62 -2.16 5.22
C LEU A 85 7.78 -2.27 6.19
N SER A 86 8.18 -3.49 6.51
CA SER A 86 9.28 -3.67 7.45
C SER A 86 10.12 -4.87 7.04
N GLY A 87 11.35 -4.89 7.49
CA GLY A 87 12.25 -5.99 7.20
C GLY A 87 13.69 -5.62 7.43
N GLU A 88 14.59 -6.48 6.95
CA GLU A 88 16.02 -6.30 7.14
C GLU A 88 16.74 -5.94 5.85
N ASP A 89 16.09 -6.05 4.71
CA ASP A 89 16.73 -5.78 3.43
C ASP A 89 16.69 -4.29 3.17
N GLU A 90 17.78 -3.63 3.53
CA GLU A 90 17.86 -2.18 3.44
C GLU A 90 17.72 -1.70 2.00
N GLU A 91 18.38 -2.36 1.07
CA GLU A 91 18.36 -1.93 -0.32
C GLU A 91 16.94 -2.05 -0.90
N GLN A 92 16.27 -3.15 -0.61
CA GLN A 92 14.91 -3.35 -1.10
C GLN A 92 13.94 -2.33 -0.53
N LEU A 93 14.01 -2.10 0.78
CA LEU A 93 13.07 -1.19 1.43
C LEU A 93 13.33 0.26 1.07
N HIS A 94 14.60 0.65 0.91
CA HIS A 94 14.89 1.99 0.38
C HIS A 94 14.38 2.14 -1.05
N GLY A 95 14.48 1.08 -1.84
CA GLY A 95 13.95 1.11 -3.21
C GLY A 95 12.44 1.32 -3.24
N TYR A 96 11.71 0.64 -2.36
CA TYR A 96 10.27 0.85 -2.25
C TYR A 96 9.97 2.29 -1.84
N TRP A 97 10.68 2.82 -0.84
CA TRP A 97 10.50 4.19 -0.39
C TRP A 97 10.68 5.17 -1.54
N ASP A 98 11.79 5.01 -2.27
CA ASP A 98 12.11 5.95 -3.35
C ASP A 98 11.04 5.96 -4.43
N LYS A 99 10.44 4.82 -4.71
CA LYS A 99 9.41 4.74 -5.73
C LYS A 99 8.05 5.20 -5.22
N LEU A 100 7.71 4.84 -3.98
CA LEU A 100 6.41 5.23 -3.41
C LEU A 100 6.28 6.73 -3.24
N ILE A 101 7.40 7.41 -2.95
CA ILE A 101 7.33 8.83 -2.65
C ILE A 101 7.19 9.71 -3.90
N VAL A 102 7.39 9.14 -5.10
CA VAL A 102 7.29 9.92 -6.33
C VAL A 102 5.86 10.44 -6.48
N GLY A 103 5.72 11.76 -6.54
CA GLY A 103 4.40 12.38 -6.61
C GLY A 103 3.72 12.54 -5.26
N GLY A 104 4.32 12.01 -4.21
CA GLY A 104 3.82 12.17 -2.86
C GLY A 104 4.73 13.03 -2.01
N SER A 105 4.73 12.80 -0.70
CA SER A 105 5.55 13.60 0.20
C SER A 105 5.93 12.78 1.42
N ALA A 106 7.10 13.09 1.98
CA ALA A 106 7.52 12.48 3.22
C ALA A 106 6.88 13.22 4.39
N ASP A 107 6.18 12.48 5.21
CA ASP A 107 5.66 13.03 6.47
C ASP A 107 6.73 12.97 7.54
N MET A 108 7.56 11.94 7.49
CA MET A 108 8.74 11.81 8.35
C MET A 108 9.82 11.17 7.49
N PRO A 109 10.95 11.85 7.26
CA PRO A 109 11.99 11.31 6.38
C PRO A 109 12.51 9.96 6.87
N LEU A 110 12.91 9.11 5.93
CA LEU A 110 13.46 7.81 6.26
C LEU A 110 14.89 7.99 6.76
N GLU A 111 15.06 7.87 8.06
CA GLU A 111 16.35 8.13 8.73
C GLU A 111 16.57 7.12 9.82
N GLN A 112 17.83 6.93 10.18
CA GLN A 112 18.15 6.03 11.28
C GLN A 112 17.65 6.59 12.59
N ALA A 113 16.94 5.78 13.34
CA ALA A 113 16.39 6.17 14.62
C ALA A 113 17.39 5.86 15.73
N PRO A 114 17.19 6.45 16.94
CA PRO A 114 18.14 6.23 18.03
C PRO A 114 18.32 4.77 18.43
N TRP A 115 17.34 3.93 18.19
CA TRP A 115 17.46 2.50 18.53
C TRP A 115 18.14 1.68 17.42
N GLY A 116 18.60 2.32 16.34
CA GLY A 116 19.39 1.66 15.31
C GLY A 116 18.68 1.34 14.03
N ASP A 117 17.36 1.18 14.05
CA ASP A 117 16.58 0.95 12.85
C ASP A 117 16.40 2.26 12.08
N SER A 118 16.10 2.14 10.80
CA SER A 118 15.69 3.29 10.01
C SER A 118 14.17 3.30 9.91
N PHE A 119 13.56 4.46 10.00
CA PHE A 119 12.12 4.60 10.03
C PHE A 119 11.70 5.85 9.28
N GLY A 120 10.60 5.76 8.54
CA GLY A 120 10.04 6.92 7.87
C GLY A 120 8.57 6.71 7.57
N MET A 121 7.90 7.80 7.24
CA MET A 121 6.49 7.81 6.87
C MET A 121 6.30 8.70 5.66
N LEU A 122 5.46 8.28 4.75
CA LEU A 122 5.13 9.07 3.57
C LEU A 122 3.67 8.92 3.22
N THR A 123 3.17 9.88 2.45
CA THR A 123 1.86 9.78 1.81
C THR A 123 2.12 9.75 0.32
N ASP A 124 1.60 8.73 -0.37
CA ASP A 124 1.87 8.58 -1.79
C ASP A 124 0.97 9.50 -2.62
N ARG A 125 1.19 9.48 -3.95
CA ARG A 125 0.43 10.37 -4.84
C ARG A 125 -1.06 10.10 -4.84
N PHE A 126 -1.48 8.94 -4.36
CA PHE A 126 -2.90 8.58 -4.29
C PHE A 126 -3.49 8.84 -2.92
N GLY A 127 -2.72 9.40 -2.00
CA GLY A 127 -3.21 9.75 -0.68
C GLY A 127 -3.10 8.63 0.36
N VAL A 128 -2.42 7.55 0.04
CA VAL A 128 -2.26 6.43 0.96
C VAL A 128 -1.03 6.64 1.82
N SER A 129 -1.19 6.42 3.12
CA SER A 129 -0.11 6.59 4.09
C SER A 129 0.69 5.30 4.23
N TRP A 130 2.00 5.41 4.16
CA TRP A 130 2.93 4.28 4.25
C TRP A 130 3.95 4.53 5.34
N MET A 131 4.34 3.47 6.03
CA MET A 131 5.45 3.50 6.97
C MET A 131 6.49 2.52 6.49
N VAL A 132 7.77 2.86 6.64
CA VAL A 132 8.85 1.95 6.31
C VAL A 132 9.76 1.85 7.53
N ASN A 133 10.04 0.61 7.95
CA ASN A 133 10.94 0.33 9.06
C ASN A 133 11.97 -0.69 8.60
N ILE A 134 13.24 -0.31 8.68
CA ILE A 134 14.34 -1.17 8.27
C ILE A 134 15.14 -1.53 9.50
N ALA A 135 15.23 -2.83 9.78
CA ALA A 135 15.98 -3.30 10.94
C ALA A 135 17.43 -2.91 10.81
N GLY A 136 17.99 -2.35 11.86
CA GLY A 136 19.35 -1.90 11.86
C GLY A 136 20.36 -3.01 12.16
N PRO A 137 21.64 -2.67 12.08
CA PRO A 137 22.69 -3.61 12.47
C PRO A 137 22.47 -3.97 13.92
N GLY A 138 22.51 -5.20 14.24
CA GLY A 138 22.22 -5.61 15.59
C GLY A 138 20.86 -6.24 15.69
N GLY A 139 20.19 -6.27 14.57
CA GLY A 139 19.22 -7.31 14.45
C GLY A 139 17.84 -7.08 14.95
N GLY A 140 17.33 -5.93 14.87
CA GLY A 140 15.91 -5.82 15.12
C GLY A 140 15.52 -6.08 16.53
N GLU A 141 16.40 -5.84 17.44
CA GLU A 141 16.09 -6.02 18.85
C GLU A 141 15.22 -4.94 19.34
N GLY A 142 15.13 -3.89 18.95
CA GLY A 142 14.45 -2.78 19.54
C GLY A 142 12.96 -2.92 19.50
N PRO A 143 12.28 -1.86 19.80
CA PRO A 143 10.82 -1.81 19.83
C PRO A 143 10.22 -2.03 18.49
N THR A 144 11.04 -2.27 17.52
CA THR A 144 10.57 -2.39 16.18
C THR A 144 9.88 -3.67 15.89
N SER A 145 10.12 -4.70 16.60
CA SER A 145 9.44 -5.92 16.25
C SER A 145 7.97 -5.72 16.49
N GLY A 146 7.42 -4.90 15.68
CA GLY A 146 6.05 -4.59 15.75
C GLY A 146 5.72 -3.49 16.71
N ALA A 147 6.66 -3.10 17.50
CA ALA A 147 6.44 -2.06 18.48
C ALA A 147 7.07 -0.78 17.99
N ALA A 148 6.81 -0.45 16.77
CA ALA A 148 7.35 0.77 16.24
C ALA A 148 6.98 1.92 17.14
N PRO A 149 7.83 2.92 17.19
CA PRO A 149 7.50 4.09 17.99
C PRO A 149 6.25 4.69 17.41
N SER A 150 5.33 4.94 18.24
CA SER A 150 4.08 5.52 17.79
C SER A 150 3.94 6.91 18.32
#